data_912ca7c3feacc652dca39046f748f589
#
_entry.id   912ca7c3feacc652dca39046f748f589
#
_cell.length_a   1.000
_cell.length_b   1.000
_cell.length_c   1.000
_cell.angle_alpha   90.00
_cell.angle_beta   90.00
_cell.angle_gamma   90.00
#
_symmetry.space_group_name_H-M   'P 1'
#
loop_
_entity.id
_entity.type
_entity.pdbx_description
1 polymer ?
#
loop_
_entity_poly.entity_id
_entity_poly.type
_entity_poly.pdbx_seq_one_letter_code
_entity_poly.pdbx_strand_id
1 'polypeptide(L)'
;MNNWKSEQVIIVGGGIGGLAAALALARAGIASQVVEQAAELKEIGAGIQLGPNAFWMFERLDLVAPISALAVFPDNLIMRDSITGEEVTRIPLGAAFRKRFRQPYALIHRADLHRVLLDACRASSLIGLDAGQKVVGVDDKSGGVAVTTESGKTYRGAALIGADGLWSTVRQIVVGDGKPKPAGHITYRAVLPTADVPAEYRWNDMAFWAGEKVHLVLYPLRTGELYNLVAVFHSNRYEEGWDSYGDPAELHERFAQTCAPVRMLLDKIESWRMWVLCDRPPIKDWSKGRITLLGDAAHPMLQYLAQGACMSIEDAVCLADKVVAAEGDYAAAFLAYQQARYLRTGRVQIMARVYGEFYHATGVAKELRNMMLGSRTADDAMAGMEWLYDVPKELMQEISPRARGEIAREASA
;
A
#
# COMPACT_ATOMS: atom_id res chain seq x y z
N MET A 1 -35.99 6.26 13.93
CA MET A 1 -34.54 6.29 13.78
C MET A 1 -34.21 5.88 12.34
N ASN A 2 -33.54 6.73 11.57
CA ASN A 2 -33.16 6.39 10.20
C ASN A 2 -32.14 5.23 10.28
N ASN A 3 -32.48 4.07 9.73
CA ASN A 3 -31.60 2.89 9.77
C ASN A 3 -30.56 2.97 8.64
N TRP A 4 -29.77 4.04 8.62
CA TRP A 4 -28.75 4.31 7.58
C TRP A 4 -27.67 3.20 7.47
N LYS A 5 -27.47 2.41 8.51
CA LYS A 5 -26.51 1.28 8.51
C LYS A 5 -26.96 0.12 7.64
N SER A 6 -28.27 -0.01 7.35
CA SER A 6 -28.78 -1.04 6.45
C SER A 6 -28.64 -0.71 4.97
N GLU A 7 -28.31 0.55 4.65
CA GLU A 7 -28.06 0.97 3.28
C GLU A 7 -26.60 0.63 2.91
N GLN A 8 -26.43 -0.22 1.90
CA GLN A 8 -25.07 -0.67 1.51
C GLN A 8 -24.24 0.44 0.88
N VAL A 9 -22.93 0.44 1.15
CA VAL A 9 -21.93 1.27 0.49
C VAL A 9 -21.33 0.47 -0.66
N ILE A 10 -21.25 1.04 -1.86
CA ILE A 10 -20.57 0.41 -3.00
C ILE A 10 -19.07 0.73 -2.93
N ILE A 11 -18.24 -0.30 -3.10
CA ILE A 11 -16.79 -0.18 -3.16
C ILE A 11 -16.32 -0.70 -4.51
N VAL A 12 -15.72 0.15 -5.32
CA VAL A 12 -15.16 -0.24 -6.63
C VAL A 12 -13.67 -0.54 -6.45
N GLY A 13 -13.30 -1.80 -6.67
CA GLY A 13 -11.95 -2.32 -6.51
C GLY A 13 -11.81 -3.27 -5.32
N GLY A 14 -11.40 -4.51 -5.59
CA GLY A 14 -11.18 -5.59 -4.61
C GLY A 14 -9.71 -5.76 -4.19
N GLY A 15 -8.87 -4.73 -4.36
CA GLY A 15 -7.50 -4.69 -3.86
C GLY A 15 -7.41 -4.47 -2.34
N ILE A 16 -6.19 -4.34 -1.82
CA ILE A 16 -5.91 -4.17 -0.38
C ILE A 16 -6.76 -3.02 0.23
N GLY A 17 -6.81 -1.86 -0.43
CA GLY A 17 -7.56 -0.71 0.08
C GLY A 17 -9.06 -0.93 0.11
N GLY A 18 -9.64 -1.52 -0.95
CA GLY A 18 -11.08 -1.79 -1.03
C GLY A 18 -11.55 -2.85 -0.04
N LEU A 19 -10.79 -3.94 0.12
CA LEU A 19 -11.10 -4.98 1.12
C LEU A 19 -10.92 -4.44 2.56
N ALA A 20 -9.89 -3.62 2.81
CA ALA A 20 -9.72 -2.98 4.11
C ALA A 20 -10.87 -2.01 4.41
N ALA A 21 -11.37 -1.26 3.42
CA ALA A 21 -12.52 -0.37 3.59
C ALA A 21 -13.81 -1.15 3.87
N ALA A 22 -14.06 -2.23 3.13
CA ALA A 22 -15.20 -3.11 3.38
C ALA A 22 -15.19 -3.67 4.81
N LEU A 23 -14.01 -4.15 5.25
CA LEU A 23 -13.85 -4.70 6.59
C LEU A 23 -14.01 -3.63 7.67
N ALA A 24 -13.45 -2.42 7.47
CA ALA A 24 -13.59 -1.31 8.42
C ALA A 24 -15.06 -0.88 8.57
N LEU A 25 -15.79 -0.79 7.48
CA LEU A 25 -17.23 -0.51 7.48
C LEU A 25 -18.02 -1.62 8.18
N ALA A 26 -17.72 -2.88 7.89
CA ALA A 26 -18.38 -4.02 8.54
C ALA A 26 -18.14 -4.04 10.06
N ARG A 27 -16.94 -3.68 10.52
CA ARG A 27 -16.63 -3.52 11.97
C ARG A 27 -17.45 -2.41 12.60
N ALA A 28 -17.92 -1.44 11.83
CA ALA A 28 -18.82 -0.39 12.26
C ALA A 28 -20.32 -0.75 12.11
N GLY A 29 -20.62 -1.97 11.64
CA GLY A 29 -21.98 -2.45 11.39
C GLY A 29 -22.61 -1.92 10.09
N ILE A 30 -21.79 -1.47 9.12
CA ILE A 30 -22.24 -0.90 7.85
C ILE A 30 -22.06 -1.91 6.75
N ALA A 31 -23.13 -2.20 6.00
CA ALA A 31 -23.08 -3.13 4.88
C ALA A 31 -22.35 -2.53 3.67
N SER A 32 -21.62 -3.35 2.93
CA SER A 32 -20.95 -2.92 1.70
C SER A 32 -20.98 -4.00 0.60
N GLN A 33 -20.90 -3.54 -0.65
CA GLN A 33 -20.76 -4.38 -1.85
C GLN A 33 -19.46 -4.01 -2.56
N VAL A 34 -18.50 -4.91 -2.56
CA VAL A 34 -17.25 -4.78 -3.34
C VAL A 34 -17.50 -5.29 -4.76
N VAL A 35 -17.09 -4.49 -5.75
CA VAL A 35 -17.21 -4.78 -7.18
C VAL A 35 -15.80 -4.74 -7.78
N GLU A 36 -15.32 -5.88 -8.28
CA GLU A 36 -13.95 -6.04 -8.79
C GLU A 36 -13.96 -6.43 -10.27
N GLN A 37 -13.11 -5.78 -11.08
CA GLN A 37 -13.00 -6.05 -12.53
C GLN A 37 -12.33 -7.38 -12.87
N ALA A 38 -11.38 -7.83 -12.08
CA ALA A 38 -10.71 -9.11 -12.28
C ALA A 38 -11.68 -10.26 -12.10
N ALA A 39 -11.53 -11.32 -12.90
CA ALA A 39 -12.38 -12.50 -12.84
C ALA A 39 -12.32 -13.22 -11.47
N GLU A 40 -11.23 -13.04 -10.74
CA GLU A 40 -11.03 -13.57 -9.40
C GLU A 40 -10.44 -12.49 -8.48
N LEU A 41 -10.89 -12.48 -7.23
CA LEU A 41 -10.31 -11.67 -6.17
C LEU A 41 -8.98 -12.28 -5.74
N LYS A 42 -7.90 -11.86 -6.41
CA LYS A 42 -6.53 -12.28 -6.10
C LYS A 42 -5.55 -11.19 -6.48
N GLU A 43 -4.37 -11.22 -5.84
CA GLU A 43 -3.27 -10.34 -6.15
C GLU A 43 -2.09 -11.10 -6.77
N ILE A 44 -1.43 -10.47 -7.73
CA ILE A 44 -0.19 -10.97 -8.30
C ILE A 44 0.96 -10.55 -7.39
N GLY A 45 1.77 -11.54 -6.95
CA GLY A 45 2.61 -11.40 -5.78
C GLY A 45 4.04 -11.00 -6.00
N ALA A 46 4.41 -9.90 -5.39
CA ALA A 46 5.76 -9.59 -4.94
C ALA A 46 5.68 -9.27 -3.44
N GLY A 47 6.83 -9.08 -2.77
CA GLY A 47 6.84 -8.65 -1.40
C GLY A 47 6.36 -7.21 -1.25
N ILE A 48 5.76 -6.90 -0.11
CA ILE A 48 5.50 -5.54 0.36
C ILE A 48 5.99 -5.38 1.80
N GLN A 49 6.19 -4.14 2.17
CA GLN A 49 6.67 -3.76 3.49
C GLN A 49 5.52 -3.08 4.23
N LEU A 50 5.36 -3.41 5.51
CA LEU A 50 4.33 -2.90 6.38
C LEU A 50 4.96 -2.16 7.55
N GLY A 51 4.75 -0.84 7.60
CA GLY A 51 5.22 -0.01 8.70
C GLY A 51 4.35 -0.12 9.95
N PRO A 52 4.84 0.42 11.08
CA PRO A 52 4.08 0.51 12.33
C PRO A 52 2.68 1.10 12.19
N ASN A 53 2.52 2.09 11.31
CA ASN A 53 1.23 2.71 11.02
C ASN A 53 0.18 1.74 10.48
N ALA A 54 0.57 0.77 9.66
CA ALA A 54 -0.34 -0.27 9.18
C ALA A 54 -0.75 -1.24 10.32
N PHE A 55 0.18 -1.58 11.23
CA PHE A 55 -0.12 -2.47 12.35
C PHE A 55 -1.12 -1.88 13.34
N TRP A 56 -1.10 -0.56 13.58
CA TRP A 56 -2.15 0.11 14.32
C TRP A 56 -3.54 -0.10 13.71
N MET A 57 -3.62 -0.08 12.39
CA MET A 57 -4.89 -0.31 11.68
C MET A 57 -5.28 -1.79 11.71
N PHE A 58 -4.32 -2.72 11.59
CA PHE A 58 -4.60 -4.14 11.72
C PHE A 58 -5.10 -4.52 13.12
N GLU A 59 -4.64 -3.83 14.16
CA GLU A 59 -5.17 -4.00 15.51
C GLU A 59 -6.66 -3.62 15.57
N ARG A 60 -7.03 -2.51 14.95
CA ARG A 60 -8.43 -2.06 14.85
C ARG A 60 -9.31 -2.97 13.97
N LEU A 61 -8.71 -3.61 12.98
CA LEU A 61 -9.37 -4.56 12.07
C LEU A 61 -9.35 -6.00 12.59
N ASP A 62 -8.72 -6.27 13.76
CA ASP A 62 -8.53 -7.61 14.33
C ASP A 62 -7.79 -8.56 13.37
N LEU A 63 -6.74 -8.05 12.72
CA LEU A 63 -5.93 -8.77 11.73
C LEU A 63 -4.47 -8.98 12.14
N VAL A 64 -4.06 -8.52 13.34
CA VAL A 64 -2.65 -8.62 13.77
C VAL A 64 -2.19 -10.08 13.80
N ALA A 65 -2.98 -10.97 14.38
CA ALA A 65 -2.61 -12.39 14.51
C ALA A 65 -2.46 -13.10 13.16
N PRO A 66 -3.45 -13.09 12.25
CA PRO A 66 -3.33 -13.76 10.95
C PRO A 66 -2.26 -13.14 10.05
N ILE A 67 -2.02 -11.83 10.11
CA ILE A 67 -0.95 -11.17 9.36
C ILE A 67 0.42 -11.56 9.94
N SER A 68 0.58 -11.54 11.27
CA SER A 68 1.84 -11.88 11.92
C SER A 68 2.27 -13.33 11.67
N ALA A 69 1.32 -14.24 11.51
CA ALA A 69 1.60 -15.65 11.19
C ALA A 69 2.23 -15.85 9.80
N LEU A 70 2.07 -14.88 8.87
CA LEU A 70 2.56 -14.95 7.50
C LEU A 70 3.69 -13.95 7.21
N ALA A 71 3.88 -12.98 8.11
CA ALA A 71 4.87 -11.94 7.97
C ALA A 71 6.26 -12.38 8.43
N VAL A 72 7.29 -11.75 7.89
CA VAL A 72 8.64 -11.77 8.42
C VAL A 72 8.89 -10.45 9.14
N PHE A 73 9.46 -10.52 10.34
CA PHE A 73 9.89 -9.36 11.11
C PHE A 73 11.40 -9.23 10.95
N PRO A 74 11.89 -8.32 10.10
CA PRO A 74 13.31 -8.16 9.86
C PRO A 74 14.02 -7.56 11.08
N ASP A 75 15.31 -7.89 11.22
CA ASP A 75 16.14 -7.37 12.31
C ASP A 75 16.57 -5.94 12.04
N ASN A 76 16.82 -5.60 10.76
CA ASN A 76 17.31 -4.29 10.36
C ASN A 76 16.74 -3.83 9.02
N LEU A 77 16.73 -2.49 8.82
CA LEU A 77 16.74 -1.86 7.50
C LEU A 77 18.18 -1.44 7.19
N ILE A 78 18.74 -1.90 6.08
CA ILE A 78 20.15 -1.67 5.73
C ILE A 78 20.22 -1.02 4.35
N MET A 79 20.92 0.12 4.28
CA MET A 79 21.31 0.72 3.01
C MET A 79 22.78 0.43 2.74
N ARG A 80 23.09 -0.02 1.54
CA ARG A 80 24.43 -0.26 1.04
C ARG A 80 24.71 0.59 -0.20
N ASP A 81 25.95 0.89 -0.45
CA ASP A 81 26.40 1.49 -1.70
C ASP A 81 26.40 0.42 -2.80
N SER A 82 25.77 0.70 -3.95
CA SER A 82 25.66 -0.27 -5.03
C SER A 82 26.95 -0.56 -5.77
N ILE A 83 27.98 0.30 -5.65
CA ILE A 83 29.27 0.15 -6.32
C ILE A 83 30.26 -0.59 -5.43
N THR A 84 30.44 -0.13 -4.18
CA THR A 84 31.39 -0.74 -3.23
C THR A 84 30.82 -1.95 -2.51
N GLY A 85 29.49 -2.02 -2.36
CA GLY A 85 28.80 -3.02 -1.53
C GLY A 85 28.87 -2.70 -0.03
N GLU A 86 29.56 -1.64 0.36
CA GLU A 86 29.72 -1.23 1.77
C GLU A 86 28.41 -0.77 2.37
N GLU A 87 28.26 -0.99 3.67
CA GLU A 87 27.11 -0.53 4.43
C GLU A 87 27.21 1.00 4.63
N VAL A 88 26.16 1.72 4.26
CA VAL A 88 26.04 3.17 4.42
C VAL A 88 25.35 3.50 5.73
N THR A 89 24.27 2.79 6.05
CA THR A 89 23.51 2.98 7.29
C THR A 89 22.69 1.75 7.64
N ARG A 90 22.42 1.59 8.92
CA ARG A 90 21.63 0.50 9.49
C ARG A 90 20.65 1.05 10.52
N ILE A 91 19.40 0.62 10.45
CA ILE A 91 18.35 0.95 11.42
C ILE A 91 17.87 -0.35 12.05
N PRO A 92 18.21 -0.62 13.32
CA PRO A 92 17.72 -1.79 14.02
C PRO A 92 16.20 -1.71 14.26
N LEU A 93 15.48 -2.80 13.99
CA LEU A 93 14.02 -2.90 14.14
C LEU A 93 13.61 -3.67 15.41
N GLY A 94 14.54 -3.88 16.32
CA GLY A 94 14.36 -4.61 17.56
C GLY A 94 13.59 -3.85 18.64
N ALA A 95 13.96 -4.08 19.92
CA ALA A 95 13.24 -3.59 21.08
C ALA A 95 13.12 -2.04 21.12
N ALA A 96 14.19 -1.30 20.76
CA ALA A 96 14.18 0.17 20.75
C ALA A 96 13.17 0.72 19.73
N PHE A 97 13.13 0.15 18.53
CA PHE A 97 12.17 0.50 17.48
C PHE A 97 10.72 0.23 17.94
N ARG A 98 10.46 -0.97 18.45
CA ARG A 98 9.14 -1.36 18.98
C ARG A 98 8.70 -0.51 20.17
N LYS A 99 9.64 -0.10 21.04
CA LYS A 99 9.34 0.82 22.15
C LYS A 99 8.94 2.20 21.63
N ARG A 100 9.61 2.72 20.59
CA ARG A 100 9.35 4.05 20.02
C ARG A 100 8.00 4.08 19.29
N PHE A 101 7.79 3.16 18.34
CA PHE A 101 6.61 3.15 17.48
C PHE A 101 5.45 2.29 18.02
N ARG A 102 5.68 1.53 19.11
CA ARG A 102 4.73 0.61 19.76
C ARG A 102 4.18 -0.50 18.86
N GLN A 103 4.58 -0.54 17.62
CA GLN A 103 4.20 -1.51 16.60
C GLN A 103 5.44 -1.99 15.83
N PRO A 104 5.43 -3.20 15.26
CA PRO A 104 6.55 -3.71 14.48
C PRO A 104 6.61 -3.13 13.06
N TYR A 105 7.76 -3.36 12.42
CA TYR A 105 7.90 -3.32 10.98
C TYR A 105 7.92 -4.74 10.45
N ALA A 106 7.26 -5.01 9.32
CA ALA A 106 7.17 -6.36 8.78
C ALA A 106 7.23 -6.39 7.24
N LEU A 107 7.58 -7.57 6.74
CA LEU A 107 7.65 -7.93 5.34
C LEU A 107 6.65 -9.04 5.07
N ILE A 108 5.82 -8.89 4.05
CA ILE A 108 4.82 -9.90 3.72
C ILE A 108 4.68 -10.07 2.20
N HIS A 109 4.33 -11.25 1.77
CA HIS A 109 3.95 -11.46 0.38
C HIS A 109 2.59 -10.80 0.11
N ARG A 110 2.49 -9.97 -0.94
CA ARG A 110 1.30 -9.17 -1.24
C ARG A 110 0.03 -10.00 -1.37
N ALA A 111 0.13 -11.17 -2.01
CA ALA A 111 -0.99 -12.07 -2.14
C ALA A 111 -1.43 -12.68 -0.79
N ASP A 112 -0.51 -12.85 0.16
CA ASP A 112 -0.85 -13.38 1.48
C ASP A 112 -1.59 -12.31 2.30
N LEU A 113 -1.16 -11.04 2.26
CA LEU A 113 -1.91 -9.93 2.87
C LEU A 113 -3.30 -9.79 2.27
N HIS A 114 -3.41 -9.82 0.94
CA HIS A 114 -4.69 -9.73 0.25
C HIS A 114 -5.62 -10.88 0.65
N ARG A 115 -5.09 -12.10 0.72
CA ARG A 115 -5.86 -13.28 1.15
C ARG A 115 -6.41 -13.13 2.57
N VAL A 116 -5.60 -12.65 3.53
CA VAL A 116 -6.04 -12.40 4.91
C VAL A 116 -7.21 -11.40 4.94
N LEU A 117 -7.11 -10.31 4.19
CA LEU A 117 -8.19 -9.33 4.08
C LEU A 117 -9.44 -9.93 3.42
N LEU A 118 -9.26 -10.68 2.34
CA LEU A 118 -10.35 -11.31 1.61
C LEU A 118 -11.08 -12.35 2.46
N ASP A 119 -10.35 -13.18 3.20
CA ASP A 119 -10.93 -14.21 4.07
C ASP A 119 -11.71 -13.56 5.23
N ALA A 120 -11.20 -12.46 5.79
CA ALA A 120 -11.93 -11.68 6.79
C ALA A 120 -13.21 -11.04 6.21
N CYS A 121 -13.16 -10.54 4.97
CA CYS A 121 -14.35 -10.02 4.29
C CYS A 121 -15.38 -11.13 4.04
N ARG A 122 -14.97 -12.31 3.58
CA ARG A 122 -15.83 -13.47 3.35
C ARG A 122 -16.51 -13.99 4.61
N ALA A 123 -15.85 -13.83 5.75
CA ALA A 123 -16.41 -14.23 7.05
C ALA A 123 -17.52 -13.28 7.55
N SER A 124 -17.72 -12.12 6.93
CA SER A 124 -18.70 -11.11 7.33
C SER A 124 -19.97 -11.19 6.46
N SER A 125 -21.12 -11.33 7.08
CA SER A 125 -22.42 -11.25 6.39
C SER A 125 -22.76 -9.85 5.86
N LEU A 126 -22.04 -8.82 6.31
CA LEU A 126 -22.23 -7.43 5.88
C LEU A 126 -21.48 -7.09 4.58
N ILE A 127 -20.66 -8.00 4.04
CA ILE A 127 -19.81 -7.71 2.87
C ILE A 127 -20.22 -8.61 1.70
N GLY A 128 -20.75 -8.00 0.65
CA GLY A 128 -20.91 -8.63 -0.65
C GLY A 128 -19.63 -8.52 -1.48
N LEU A 129 -19.25 -9.58 -2.18
CA LEU A 129 -18.05 -9.62 -3.04
C LEU A 129 -18.48 -10.12 -4.45
N ASP A 130 -18.23 -9.32 -5.48
CA ASP A 130 -18.59 -9.67 -6.86
C ASP A 130 -17.39 -9.38 -7.79
N ALA A 131 -16.81 -10.43 -8.33
CA ALA A 131 -15.68 -10.38 -9.26
C ALA A 131 -16.16 -10.43 -10.73
N GLY A 132 -15.28 -10.10 -11.67
CA GLY A 132 -15.60 -10.05 -13.10
C GLY A 132 -16.52 -8.89 -13.47
N GLN A 133 -16.54 -7.83 -12.69
CA GLN A 133 -17.47 -6.70 -12.82
C GLN A 133 -16.71 -5.39 -13.03
N LYS A 134 -16.31 -5.11 -14.27
CA LYS A 134 -15.62 -3.85 -14.60
C LYS A 134 -16.60 -2.70 -14.63
N VAL A 135 -16.44 -1.74 -13.72
CA VAL A 135 -17.24 -0.51 -13.64
C VAL A 135 -16.87 0.42 -14.78
N VAL A 136 -17.88 0.92 -15.50
CA VAL A 136 -17.73 1.85 -16.63
C VAL A 136 -18.54 3.13 -16.48
N GLY A 137 -19.47 3.19 -15.54
CA GLY A 137 -20.30 4.36 -15.30
C GLY A 137 -20.69 4.51 -13.83
N VAL A 138 -20.82 5.77 -13.40
CA VAL A 138 -21.28 6.15 -12.06
C VAL A 138 -22.35 7.21 -12.22
N ASP A 139 -23.44 7.08 -11.49
CA ASP A 139 -24.56 8.01 -11.46
C ASP A 139 -24.84 8.39 -10.01
N ASP A 140 -24.73 9.68 -9.70
CA ASP A 140 -25.05 10.26 -8.38
C ASP A 140 -26.39 10.99 -8.49
N LYS A 141 -27.46 10.34 -8.09
CA LYS A 141 -28.82 10.89 -8.11
C LYS A 141 -29.35 11.18 -6.71
N SER A 142 -30.40 11.99 -6.66
CA SER A 142 -31.14 12.24 -5.42
C SER A 142 -31.61 10.92 -4.82
N GLY A 143 -31.01 10.52 -3.70
CA GLY A 143 -31.38 9.30 -2.96
C GLY A 143 -30.33 8.20 -2.95
N GLY A 144 -29.19 8.31 -3.65
CA GLY A 144 -28.12 7.32 -3.63
C GLY A 144 -27.23 7.36 -4.85
N VAL A 145 -26.30 6.41 -4.92
CA VAL A 145 -25.38 6.23 -6.05
C VAL A 145 -25.70 4.93 -6.80
N ALA A 146 -25.41 4.91 -8.09
CA ALA A 146 -25.48 3.70 -8.89
C ALA A 146 -24.21 3.56 -9.70
N VAL A 147 -23.66 2.35 -9.78
CA VAL A 147 -22.56 2.01 -10.69
C VAL A 147 -23.04 1.02 -11.74
N THR A 148 -22.61 1.21 -12.98
CA THR A 148 -22.92 0.31 -14.09
C THR A 148 -21.64 -0.36 -14.56
N THR A 149 -21.70 -1.65 -14.77
CA THR A 149 -20.57 -2.44 -15.26
C THR A 149 -20.62 -2.64 -16.77
N GLU A 150 -19.50 -3.04 -17.34
CA GLU A 150 -19.38 -3.37 -18.78
C GLU A 150 -20.37 -4.47 -19.23
N SER A 151 -20.72 -5.40 -18.32
CA SER A 151 -21.75 -6.42 -18.55
C SER A 151 -23.19 -5.88 -18.52
N GLY A 152 -23.40 -4.60 -18.21
CA GLY A 152 -24.71 -3.98 -18.04
C GLY A 152 -25.35 -4.17 -16.67
N LYS A 153 -24.69 -4.87 -15.73
CA LYS A 153 -25.18 -5.01 -14.35
C LYS A 153 -25.09 -3.68 -13.62
N THR A 154 -26.08 -3.38 -12.80
CA THR A 154 -26.13 -2.15 -12.00
C THR A 154 -26.17 -2.49 -10.52
N TYR A 155 -25.30 -1.83 -9.74
CA TYR A 155 -25.30 -1.85 -8.28
C TYR A 155 -25.77 -0.51 -7.75
N ARG A 156 -26.59 -0.51 -6.71
CA ARG A 156 -27.13 0.67 -6.06
C ARG A 156 -26.74 0.70 -4.59
N GLY A 157 -26.43 1.90 -4.06
CA GLY A 157 -26.07 2.06 -2.67
C GLY A 157 -26.26 3.51 -2.19
N ALA A 158 -26.08 3.70 -0.89
CA ALA A 158 -26.16 5.02 -0.28
C ALA A 158 -24.96 5.91 -0.66
N ALA A 159 -23.79 5.30 -0.87
CA ALA A 159 -22.54 5.98 -1.16
C ALA A 159 -21.59 5.10 -1.99
N LEU A 160 -20.55 5.70 -2.57
CA LEU A 160 -19.53 5.04 -3.38
C LEU A 160 -18.13 5.38 -2.91
N ILE A 161 -17.31 4.33 -2.77
CA ILE A 161 -15.86 4.44 -2.54
C ILE A 161 -15.14 3.89 -3.76
N GLY A 162 -14.39 4.75 -4.46
CA GLY A 162 -13.49 4.35 -5.54
C GLY A 162 -12.13 3.92 -4.96
N ALA A 163 -11.88 2.61 -4.95
CA ALA A 163 -10.64 1.97 -4.51
C ALA A 163 -9.99 1.18 -5.68
N ASP A 164 -10.22 1.64 -6.91
CA ASP A 164 -9.89 1.00 -8.18
C ASP A 164 -8.49 1.39 -8.71
N GLY A 165 -7.62 1.82 -7.80
CA GLY A 165 -6.18 1.92 -8.00
C GLY A 165 -5.73 3.08 -8.90
N LEU A 166 -4.47 3.02 -9.36
CA LEU A 166 -3.80 4.07 -10.11
C LEU A 166 -4.57 4.50 -11.37
N TRP A 167 -5.21 3.55 -12.06
CA TRP A 167 -5.95 3.75 -13.31
C TRP A 167 -7.45 3.95 -13.08
N SER A 168 -7.83 4.43 -11.91
CA SER A 168 -9.19 4.55 -11.41
C SER A 168 -10.16 5.20 -12.41
N THR A 169 -11.22 4.47 -12.71
CA THR A 169 -12.39 4.97 -13.47
C THR A 169 -13.18 5.97 -12.61
N VAL A 170 -13.33 5.69 -11.31
CA VAL A 170 -14.06 6.58 -10.39
C VAL A 170 -13.33 7.93 -10.26
N ARG A 171 -11.98 7.94 -10.25
CA ARG A 171 -11.20 9.19 -10.26
C ARG A 171 -11.48 10.06 -11.46
N GLN A 172 -11.60 9.46 -12.65
CA GLN A 172 -11.91 10.24 -13.86
C GLN A 172 -13.25 10.97 -13.73
N ILE A 173 -14.20 10.39 -13.01
CA ILE A 173 -15.54 10.97 -12.80
C ILE A 173 -15.52 12.04 -11.71
N VAL A 174 -14.79 11.80 -10.62
CA VAL A 174 -14.75 12.71 -9.45
C VAL A 174 -13.81 13.88 -9.68
N VAL A 175 -12.61 13.63 -10.22
CA VAL A 175 -11.51 14.61 -10.35
C VAL A 175 -11.29 15.03 -11.79
N GLY A 176 -11.27 14.08 -12.74
CA GLY A 176 -11.12 14.39 -14.17
C GLY A 176 -9.72 14.88 -14.56
N ASP A 177 -8.67 14.46 -13.83
CA ASP A 177 -7.29 14.96 -14.02
C ASP A 177 -6.45 14.14 -15.03
N GLY A 178 -7.12 13.32 -15.84
CA GLY A 178 -6.50 12.55 -16.92
C GLY A 178 -5.75 11.30 -16.42
N LYS A 179 -4.80 10.81 -17.25
CA LYS A 179 -4.01 9.61 -16.96
C LYS A 179 -2.83 9.90 -16.01
N PRO A 180 -2.36 8.91 -15.23
CA PRO A 180 -1.10 9.02 -14.48
C PRO A 180 0.09 9.23 -15.44
N LYS A 181 1.14 9.87 -14.93
CA LYS A 181 2.34 10.18 -15.73
C LYS A 181 3.47 9.22 -15.34
N PRO A 182 4.24 8.69 -16.31
CA PRO A 182 5.45 7.93 -16.02
C PRO A 182 6.43 8.78 -15.22
N ALA A 183 7.02 8.18 -14.18
CA ALA A 183 8.01 8.83 -13.33
C ALA A 183 9.45 8.76 -13.88
N GLY A 184 9.65 8.14 -15.05
CA GLY A 184 10.98 7.91 -15.61
C GLY A 184 11.73 6.74 -14.97
N HIS A 185 11.05 5.92 -14.20
CA HIS A 185 11.61 4.77 -13.52
C HIS A 185 10.82 3.50 -13.85
N ILE A 186 11.55 2.40 -14.02
CA ILE A 186 10.98 1.05 -14.16
C ILE A 186 11.40 0.21 -12.95
N THR A 187 10.52 -0.67 -12.52
CA THR A 187 10.81 -1.66 -11.50
C THR A 187 10.65 -3.07 -12.07
N TYR A 188 11.67 -3.89 -11.88
CA TYR A 188 11.64 -5.32 -12.13
C TYR A 188 11.54 -6.05 -10.80
N ARG A 189 10.63 -7.00 -10.70
CA ARG A 189 10.38 -7.76 -9.47
C ARG A 189 10.42 -9.24 -9.72
N ALA A 190 11.07 -9.95 -8.80
CA ALA A 190 11.10 -11.40 -8.79
C ALA A 190 11.11 -11.93 -7.36
N VAL A 191 10.78 -13.21 -7.24
CA VAL A 191 10.82 -13.93 -5.97
C VAL A 191 11.68 -15.19 -6.21
N LEU A 192 12.65 -15.41 -5.32
CA LEU A 192 13.53 -16.58 -5.35
C LEU A 192 13.24 -17.49 -4.16
N PRO A 193 13.29 -18.82 -4.34
CA PRO A 193 13.45 -19.74 -3.23
C PRO A 193 14.72 -19.42 -2.43
N THR A 194 14.67 -19.53 -1.11
CA THR A 194 15.83 -19.26 -0.24
C THR A 194 17.03 -20.13 -0.58
N ALA A 195 16.80 -21.35 -1.07
CA ALA A 195 17.87 -22.26 -1.50
C ALA A 195 18.73 -21.67 -2.64
N ASP A 196 18.14 -20.84 -3.51
CA ASP A 196 18.82 -20.24 -4.66
C ASP A 196 19.57 -18.94 -4.30
N VAL A 197 19.26 -18.35 -3.14
CA VAL A 197 20.00 -17.18 -2.62
C VAL A 197 21.30 -17.68 -1.99
N PRO A 198 22.49 -17.10 -2.30
CA PRO A 198 23.74 -17.46 -1.64
C PRO A 198 23.65 -17.32 -0.12
N ALA A 199 24.25 -18.25 0.62
CA ALA A 199 24.12 -18.36 2.08
C ALA A 199 24.49 -17.07 2.81
N GLU A 200 25.51 -16.36 2.33
CA GLU A 200 25.99 -15.09 2.85
C GLU A 200 25.01 -13.92 2.71
N TYR A 201 23.94 -14.08 1.91
CA TYR A 201 22.86 -13.07 1.73
C TYR A 201 21.50 -13.51 2.27
N ARG A 202 21.46 -14.65 2.98
CA ARG A 202 20.22 -15.14 3.63
C ARG A 202 19.99 -14.45 4.98
N TRP A 203 19.99 -13.14 4.97
CA TRP A 203 19.78 -12.33 6.18
C TRP A 203 18.29 -12.20 6.52
N ASN A 204 18.00 -12.06 7.80
CA ASN A 204 16.68 -11.63 8.25
C ASN A 204 16.58 -10.08 8.26
N ASP A 205 17.06 -9.44 7.21
CA ASP A 205 17.10 -8.00 7.06
C ASP A 205 16.34 -7.55 5.80
N MET A 206 15.86 -6.32 5.79
CA MET A 206 15.56 -5.62 4.55
C MET A 206 16.81 -4.83 4.15
N ALA A 207 17.45 -5.27 3.09
CA ALA A 207 18.65 -4.62 2.56
C ALA A 207 18.38 -4.03 1.18
N PHE A 208 18.96 -2.87 0.90
CA PHE A 208 18.96 -2.30 -0.45
C PHE A 208 20.29 -1.66 -0.79
N TRP A 209 20.69 -1.84 -2.04
CA TRP A 209 21.89 -1.24 -2.63
C TRP A 209 21.48 -0.04 -3.47
N ALA A 210 21.81 1.15 -3.01
CA ALA A 210 21.49 2.42 -3.67
C ALA A 210 22.68 2.92 -4.49
N GLY A 211 22.43 3.35 -5.71
CA GLY A 211 23.46 3.85 -6.61
C GLY A 211 22.92 4.76 -7.70
N GLU A 212 23.84 5.19 -8.59
CA GLU A 212 23.49 6.09 -9.68
C GLU A 212 22.39 5.52 -10.55
N LYS A 213 21.20 6.14 -10.50
CA LYS A 213 20.01 5.78 -11.30
C LYS A 213 19.53 4.32 -11.15
N VAL A 214 20.04 3.58 -10.15
CA VAL A 214 19.65 2.20 -9.87
C VAL A 214 19.55 1.95 -8.38
N HIS A 215 18.71 1.00 -7.99
CA HIS A 215 18.81 0.32 -6.70
C HIS A 215 18.24 -1.10 -6.77
N LEU A 216 18.78 -1.98 -5.95
CA LEU A 216 18.28 -3.33 -5.73
C LEU A 216 17.82 -3.48 -4.29
N VAL A 217 16.63 -4.00 -4.07
CA VAL A 217 16.11 -4.35 -2.73
C VAL A 217 16.03 -5.85 -2.59
N LEU A 218 16.44 -6.38 -1.45
CA LEU A 218 16.40 -7.79 -1.07
C LEU A 218 15.81 -7.94 0.32
N TYR A 219 14.83 -8.83 0.49
CA TYR A 219 14.31 -9.21 1.81
C TYR A 219 13.57 -10.55 1.81
N PRO A 220 13.54 -11.25 2.97
CA PRO A 220 12.85 -12.52 3.10
C PRO A 220 11.33 -12.38 3.16
N LEU A 221 10.63 -13.42 2.72
CA LEU A 221 9.17 -13.56 2.75
C LEU A 221 8.80 -14.97 3.25
N ARG A 222 7.53 -15.15 3.67
CA ARG A 222 6.96 -16.44 4.07
C ARG A 222 7.86 -17.17 5.06
N THR A 223 8.11 -16.53 6.20
CA THR A 223 8.98 -17.09 7.26
C THR A 223 10.39 -17.46 6.81
N GLY A 224 10.88 -16.83 5.73
CA GLY A 224 12.21 -17.06 5.18
C GLY A 224 12.30 -18.15 4.12
N GLU A 225 11.17 -18.67 3.62
CA GLU A 225 11.15 -19.63 2.51
C GLU A 225 11.53 -19.00 1.17
N LEU A 226 11.24 -17.73 1.01
CA LEU A 226 11.41 -16.96 -0.22
C LEU A 226 12.17 -15.67 0.04
N TYR A 227 12.84 -15.16 -0.98
CA TYR A 227 13.39 -13.81 -1.03
C TYR A 227 12.76 -13.01 -2.15
N ASN A 228 12.36 -11.79 -1.82
CA ASN A 228 11.86 -10.82 -2.79
C ASN A 228 13.01 -9.94 -3.28
N LEU A 229 13.10 -9.79 -4.61
CA LEU A 229 14.01 -8.87 -5.26
C LEU A 229 13.23 -7.80 -6.00
N VAL A 230 13.66 -6.56 -5.83
CA VAL A 230 13.11 -5.39 -6.53
C VAL A 230 14.26 -4.59 -7.10
N ALA A 231 14.45 -4.69 -8.40
CA ALA A 231 15.43 -3.89 -9.14
C ALA A 231 14.73 -2.68 -9.75
N VAL A 232 15.22 -1.49 -9.44
CA VAL A 232 14.68 -0.22 -9.97
C VAL A 232 15.77 0.51 -10.72
N PHE A 233 15.42 1.06 -11.86
CA PHE A 233 16.36 1.84 -12.67
C PHE A 233 15.63 2.92 -13.49
N HIS A 234 16.37 3.95 -13.89
CA HIS A 234 15.86 5.00 -14.76
C HIS A 234 15.68 4.46 -16.18
N SER A 235 14.51 4.71 -16.77
CA SER A 235 14.22 4.33 -18.15
C SER A 235 13.14 5.26 -18.71
N ASN A 236 13.26 5.58 -20.01
CA ASN A 236 12.24 6.30 -20.76
C ASN A 236 11.21 5.36 -21.41
N ARG A 237 11.35 4.06 -21.21
CA ARG A 237 10.39 3.07 -21.71
C ARG A 237 9.05 3.27 -21.02
N TYR A 238 7.98 3.23 -21.80
CA TYR A 238 6.62 3.30 -21.31
C TYR A 238 5.81 2.13 -21.88
N GLU A 239 5.24 1.34 -20.98
CA GLU A 239 4.24 0.33 -21.31
C GLU A 239 3.11 0.45 -20.30
N GLU A 240 1.87 0.52 -20.79
CA GLU A 240 0.67 0.59 -19.96
C GLU A 240 0.27 -0.84 -19.57
N GLY A 241 0.12 -1.14 -18.27
CA GLY A 241 -0.36 -2.42 -17.78
C GLY A 241 0.46 -3.01 -16.62
N TRP A 242 0.01 -4.18 -16.16
CA TRP A 242 0.55 -4.85 -14.97
C TRP A 242 1.17 -6.23 -15.27
N ASP A 243 1.12 -6.69 -16.51
CA ASP A 243 1.50 -8.06 -16.89
C ASP A 243 2.59 -8.09 -17.96
N SER A 244 3.46 -7.09 -17.94
CA SER A 244 4.63 -7.05 -18.80
C SER A 244 5.81 -7.76 -18.16
N TYR A 245 6.67 -8.34 -18.99
CA TYR A 245 7.94 -8.92 -18.59
C TYR A 245 9.09 -8.01 -19.00
N GLY A 246 10.09 -7.92 -18.10
CA GLY A 246 11.28 -7.16 -18.34
C GLY A 246 12.27 -7.91 -19.24
N ASP A 247 13.19 -7.16 -19.84
CA ASP A 247 14.32 -7.70 -20.59
C ASP A 247 15.52 -7.90 -19.64
N PRO A 248 15.96 -9.13 -19.37
CA PRO A 248 17.16 -9.38 -18.56
C PRO A 248 18.41 -8.68 -19.09
N ALA A 249 18.56 -8.52 -20.41
CA ALA A 249 19.72 -7.86 -20.99
C ALA A 249 19.76 -6.37 -20.65
N GLU A 250 18.60 -5.67 -20.71
CA GLU A 250 18.49 -4.28 -20.25
C GLU A 250 18.84 -4.17 -18.76
N LEU A 251 18.36 -5.10 -17.93
CA LEU A 251 18.63 -5.09 -16.51
C LEU A 251 20.14 -5.24 -16.23
N HIS A 252 20.80 -6.22 -16.86
CA HIS A 252 22.24 -6.44 -16.69
C HIS A 252 23.07 -5.25 -17.17
N GLU A 253 22.70 -4.61 -18.27
CA GLU A 253 23.35 -3.38 -18.75
C GLU A 253 23.25 -2.26 -17.71
N ARG A 254 22.04 -2.01 -17.17
CA ARG A 254 21.80 -0.95 -16.15
C ARG A 254 22.58 -1.18 -14.87
N PHE A 255 22.76 -2.44 -14.47
CA PHE A 255 23.44 -2.82 -13.23
C PHE A 255 24.90 -3.25 -13.45
N ALA A 256 25.47 -3.09 -14.63
CA ALA A 256 26.81 -3.57 -14.98
C ALA A 256 27.93 -3.02 -14.06
N GLN A 257 27.78 -1.78 -13.58
CA GLN A 257 28.77 -1.11 -12.73
C GLN A 257 28.59 -1.41 -11.24
N THR A 258 27.57 -2.17 -10.85
CA THR A 258 27.31 -2.47 -9.44
C THR A 258 28.27 -3.53 -8.90
N CYS A 259 28.37 -3.64 -7.57
CA CYS A 259 29.21 -4.62 -6.89
C CYS A 259 28.80 -6.08 -7.26
N ALA A 260 29.74 -7.00 -7.11
CA ALA A 260 29.55 -8.40 -7.45
C ALA A 260 28.29 -9.03 -6.77
N PRO A 261 28.01 -8.78 -5.49
CA PRO A 261 26.79 -9.27 -4.85
C PRO A 261 25.50 -8.91 -5.59
N VAL A 262 25.36 -7.66 -6.03
CA VAL A 262 24.17 -7.20 -6.77
C VAL A 262 24.04 -7.96 -8.09
N ARG A 263 25.10 -8.00 -8.89
CA ARG A 263 25.08 -8.72 -10.18
C ARG A 263 24.75 -10.20 -10.00
N MET A 264 25.39 -10.85 -9.03
CA MET A 264 25.16 -12.27 -8.74
C MET A 264 23.70 -12.56 -8.35
N LEU A 265 23.05 -11.70 -7.57
CA LEU A 265 21.64 -11.84 -7.22
C LEU A 265 20.74 -11.67 -8.46
N LEU A 266 21.06 -10.73 -9.34
CA LEU A 266 20.32 -10.51 -10.59
C LEU A 266 20.45 -11.70 -11.55
N ASP A 267 21.63 -12.32 -11.62
CA ASP A 267 21.92 -13.51 -12.47
C ASP A 267 21.10 -14.75 -12.07
N LYS A 268 20.54 -14.78 -10.86
CA LYS A 268 19.68 -15.88 -10.39
C LYS A 268 18.26 -15.84 -10.93
N ILE A 269 17.87 -14.76 -11.60
CA ILE A 269 16.49 -14.52 -12.00
C ILE A 269 16.35 -14.64 -13.52
N GLU A 270 15.64 -15.66 -13.96
CA GLU A 270 15.38 -15.92 -15.39
C GLU A 270 14.23 -15.05 -15.94
N SER A 271 13.27 -14.70 -15.10
CA SER A 271 12.07 -13.97 -15.51
C SER A 271 11.71 -12.87 -14.51
N TRP A 272 11.58 -11.67 -15.00
CA TRP A 272 11.25 -10.49 -14.24
C TRP A 272 9.90 -9.94 -14.64
N ARG A 273 9.01 -9.73 -13.67
CA ARG A 273 7.84 -8.91 -13.91
C ARG A 273 8.23 -7.44 -13.88
N MET A 274 7.72 -6.69 -14.86
CA MET A 274 8.05 -5.29 -15.07
C MET A 274 6.84 -4.40 -14.75
N TRP A 275 7.12 -3.28 -14.08
CA TRP A 275 6.16 -2.19 -13.90
C TRP A 275 6.82 -0.86 -14.22
N VAL A 276 6.17 -0.07 -15.06
CA VAL A 276 6.51 1.34 -15.21
C VAL A 276 5.95 2.09 -14.01
N LEU A 277 6.82 2.77 -13.25
CA LEU A 277 6.38 3.58 -12.13
C LEU A 277 5.68 4.82 -12.66
N CYS A 278 4.43 4.97 -12.30
CA CYS A 278 3.61 6.12 -12.64
C CYS A 278 3.26 6.91 -11.39
N ASP A 279 3.07 8.21 -11.57
CA ASP A 279 2.82 9.16 -10.51
C ASP A 279 1.70 10.14 -10.88
N ARG A 280 1.12 10.76 -9.86
CA ARG A 280 0.17 11.87 -9.98
C ARG A 280 0.52 12.95 -8.96
N PRO A 281 0.31 14.23 -9.27
CA PRO A 281 0.42 15.29 -8.26
C PRO A 281 -0.53 15.02 -7.09
N PRO A 282 -0.12 15.36 -5.85
CA PRO A 282 -1.06 15.40 -4.74
C PRO A 282 -2.22 16.34 -5.02
N ILE A 283 -3.41 15.91 -4.67
CA ILE A 283 -4.63 16.72 -4.80
C ILE A 283 -5.26 16.89 -3.43
N LYS A 284 -6.04 17.94 -3.26
CA LYS A 284 -6.78 18.20 -2.03
C LYS A 284 -8.16 17.57 -2.09
N ASP A 285 -8.82 17.66 -3.26
CA ASP A 285 -10.22 17.34 -3.40
C ASP A 285 -10.40 16.05 -4.20
N TRP A 286 -10.84 14.99 -3.52
CA TRP A 286 -11.12 13.69 -4.10
C TRP A 286 -12.48 13.10 -3.65
N SER A 287 -13.32 13.97 -3.07
CA SER A 287 -14.68 13.61 -2.70
C SER A 287 -15.67 14.57 -3.35
N LYS A 288 -16.79 14.03 -3.82
CA LYS A 288 -17.87 14.81 -4.44
C LYS A 288 -19.22 14.20 -4.04
N GLY A 289 -19.98 14.92 -3.22
CA GLY A 289 -21.25 14.41 -2.71
C GLY A 289 -21.07 13.08 -1.98
N ARG A 290 -21.75 12.04 -2.45
CA ARG A 290 -21.73 10.70 -1.89
C ARG A 290 -20.68 9.77 -2.52
N ILE A 291 -19.67 10.34 -3.18
CA ILE A 291 -18.57 9.62 -3.85
C ILE A 291 -17.25 10.09 -3.27
N THR A 292 -16.37 9.16 -2.92
CA THR A 292 -15.00 9.45 -2.51
C THR A 292 -14.01 8.45 -3.11
N LEU A 293 -12.72 8.83 -3.14
CA LEU A 293 -11.62 7.95 -3.54
C LEU A 293 -10.83 7.48 -2.32
N LEU A 294 -10.16 6.34 -2.46
CA LEU A 294 -9.35 5.72 -1.42
C LEU A 294 -8.07 5.10 -2.00
N GLY A 295 -6.96 5.20 -1.27
CA GLY A 295 -5.70 4.60 -1.65
C GLY A 295 -5.15 5.15 -2.97
N ASP A 296 -4.63 4.29 -3.85
CA ASP A 296 -4.01 4.70 -5.11
C ASP A 296 -4.98 5.41 -6.08
N ALA A 297 -6.28 5.26 -5.91
CA ALA A 297 -7.26 6.04 -6.67
C ALA A 297 -7.22 7.52 -6.25
N ALA A 298 -6.99 7.81 -4.96
CA ALA A 298 -6.90 9.17 -4.43
C ALA A 298 -5.48 9.74 -4.51
N HIS A 299 -4.48 9.00 -4.06
CA HIS A 299 -3.12 9.48 -3.84
C HIS A 299 -2.06 8.42 -4.22
N PRO A 300 -1.99 8.01 -5.50
CA PRO A 300 -0.96 7.07 -5.93
C PRO A 300 0.42 7.65 -5.64
N MET A 301 1.34 6.81 -5.17
CA MET A 301 2.66 7.23 -4.75
C MET A 301 3.75 6.31 -5.28
N LEU A 302 4.94 6.87 -5.50
CA LEU A 302 6.11 6.07 -5.84
C LEU A 302 6.49 5.15 -4.68
N GLN A 303 7.09 4.02 -4.98
CA GLN A 303 7.34 2.94 -4.00
C GLN A 303 8.46 3.22 -2.98
N TYR A 304 9.17 4.35 -3.07
CA TYR A 304 10.40 4.61 -2.33
C TYR A 304 10.27 4.69 -0.80
N LEU A 305 9.06 4.88 -0.29
CA LEU A 305 8.76 4.83 1.15
C LEU A 305 7.98 3.57 1.56
N ALA A 306 7.65 2.70 0.61
CA ALA A 306 6.86 1.49 0.82
C ALA A 306 5.52 1.72 1.55
N GLN A 307 4.82 2.83 1.26
CA GLN A 307 3.65 3.28 2.01
C GLN A 307 2.30 3.14 1.30
N GLY A 308 2.25 2.76 0.03
CA GLY A 308 0.98 2.69 -0.71
C GLY A 308 -0.10 1.86 -0.01
N ALA A 309 0.24 0.62 0.36
CA ALA A 309 -0.69 -0.25 1.11
C ALA A 309 -0.98 0.27 2.52
N CYS A 310 0.05 0.76 3.23
CA CYS A 310 -0.12 1.29 4.59
C CYS A 310 -1.07 2.48 4.62
N MET A 311 -0.91 3.44 3.69
CA MET A 311 -1.80 4.60 3.58
C MET A 311 -3.23 4.20 3.18
N SER A 312 -3.39 3.21 2.30
CA SER A 312 -4.72 2.70 1.91
C SER A 312 -5.45 2.05 3.09
N ILE A 313 -4.73 1.37 3.98
CA ILE A 313 -5.31 0.75 5.18
C ILE A 313 -5.64 1.81 6.25
N GLU A 314 -4.79 2.84 6.41
CA GLU A 314 -5.13 4.00 7.25
C GLU A 314 -6.38 4.72 6.73
N ASP A 315 -6.49 4.90 5.41
CA ASP A 315 -7.65 5.53 4.78
C ASP A 315 -8.93 4.76 5.10
N ALA A 316 -8.90 3.44 4.97
CA ALA A 316 -10.04 2.57 5.21
C ALA A 316 -10.62 2.75 6.62
N VAL A 317 -9.73 2.74 7.62
CA VAL A 317 -10.12 2.94 9.02
C VAL A 317 -10.60 4.37 9.27
N CYS A 318 -9.87 5.37 8.77
CA CYS A 318 -10.25 6.78 8.89
C CYS A 318 -11.63 7.05 8.27
N LEU A 319 -11.87 6.53 7.07
CA LEU A 319 -13.13 6.69 6.36
C LEU A 319 -14.30 6.10 7.16
N ALA A 320 -14.16 4.87 7.66
CA ALA A 320 -15.19 4.24 8.48
C ALA A 320 -15.50 5.04 9.74
N ASP A 321 -14.48 5.57 10.44
CA ASP A 321 -14.67 6.44 11.59
C ASP A 321 -15.45 7.71 11.25
N LYS A 322 -15.18 8.34 10.11
CA LYS A 322 -15.89 9.55 9.68
C LYS A 322 -17.35 9.25 9.28
N VAL A 323 -17.60 8.08 8.67
CA VAL A 323 -18.98 7.65 8.36
C VAL A 323 -19.78 7.42 9.62
N VAL A 324 -19.19 6.79 10.64
CA VAL A 324 -19.83 6.60 11.95
C VAL A 324 -20.10 7.94 12.62
N ALA A 325 -19.12 8.84 12.64
CA ALA A 325 -19.24 10.15 13.27
C ALA A 325 -20.30 11.07 12.62
N ALA A 326 -20.52 10.88 11.32
CA ALA A 326 -21.52 11.65 10.56
C ALA A 326 -22.91 10.98 10.51
N GLU A 327 -23.11 9.87 11.23
CA GLU A 327 -24.40 9.17 11.37
C GLU A 327 -25.13 8.92 10.03
N GLY A 328 -24.37 8.60 8.96
CA GLY A 328 -24.92 8.31 7.63
C GLY A 328 -25.02 9.51 6.69
N ASP A 329 -24.61 10.70 7.11
CA ASP A 329 -24.33 11.79 6.16
C ASP A 329 -23.01 11.52 5.44
N TYR A 330 -23.10 10.72 4.38
CA TYR A 330 -21.91 10.30 3.60
C TYR A 330 -21.19 11.49 2.96
N ALA A 331 -21.90 12.55 2.56
CA ALA A 331 -21.24 13.72 1.97
C ALA A 331 -20.37 14.45 2.99
N ALA A 332 -20.89 14.68 4.20
CA ALA A 332 -20.12 15.26 5.30
C ALA A 332 -18.98 14.33 5.75
N ALA A 333 -19.24 13.02 5.85
CA ALA A 333 -18.23 12.01 6.21
C ALA A 333 -17.05 12.01 5.24
N PHE A 334 -17.31 12.00 3.93
CA PHE A 334 -16.28 11.94 2.89
C PHE A 334 -15.44 13.23 2.83
N LEU A 335 -16.05 14.38 3.05
CA LEU A 335 -15.30 15.63 3.22
C LEU A 335 -14.41 15.60 4.47
N ALA A 336 -14.93 15.11 5.59
CA ALA A 336 -14.15 14.98 6.83
C ALA A 336 -13.00 13.99 6.69
N TYR A 337 -13.21 12.85 6.00
CA TYR A 337 -12.18 11.90 5.65
C TYR A 337 -11.10 12.56 4.78
N GLN A 338 -11.46 13.19 3.68
CA GLN A 338 -10.56 13.92 2.79
C GLN A 338 -9.72 14.94 3.57
N GLN A 339 -10.34 15.76 4.42
CA GLN A 339 -9.64 16.76 5.23
C GLN A 339 -8.63 16.13 6.21
N ALA A 340 -8.93 14.97 6.77
CA ALA A 340 -8.03 14.27 7.67
C ALA A 340 -6.83 13.65 6.95
N ARG A 341 -6.96 13.34 5.64
CA ARG A 341 -5.98 12.50 4.92
C ARG A 341 -5.08 13.27 3.94
N TYR A 342 -5.58 14.31 3.26
CA TYR A 342 -4.90 14.89 2.09
C TYR A 342 -3.49 15.42 2.37
N LEU A 343 -3.23 16.03 3.53
CA LEU A 343 -1.89 16.50 3.89
C LEU A 343 -0.95 15.35 4.23
N ARG A 344 -1.45 14.32 4.94
CA ARG A 344 -0.64 13.16 5.31
C ARG A 344 -0.22 12.36 4.07
N THR A 345 -1.16 12.01 3.22
CA THR A 345 -0.90 11.24 1.99
C THR A 345 -0.12 12.07 0.97
N GLY A 346 -0.43 13.36 0.84
CA GLY A 346 0.31 14.29 -0.01
C GLY A 346 1.76 14.45 0.42
N ARG A 347 2.04 14.49 1.74
CA ARG A 347 3.41 14.48 2.26
C ARG A 347 4.14 13.19 1.87
N VAL A 348 3.49 12.03 1.97
CA VAL A 348 4.09 10.76 1.56
C VAL A 348 4.37 10.74 0.06
N GLN A 349 3.45 11.21 -0.79
CA GLN A 349 3.66 11.31 -2.23
C GLN A 349 4.90 12.17 -2.57
N ILE A 350 4.99 13.37 -1.98
CA ILE A 350 6.11 14.29 -2.22
C ILE A 350 7.42 13.70 -1.71
N MET A 351 7.42 13.17 -0.50
CA MET A 351 8.63 12.58 0.09
C MET A 351 9.06 11.31 -0.64
N ALA A 352 8.13 10.51 -1.18
CA ALA A 352 8.49 9.36 -2.01
C ALA A 352 9.28 9.80 -3.26
N ARG A 353 8.92 10.92 -3.90
CA ARG A 353 9.72 11.49 -5.01
C ARG A 353 11.10 11.91 -4.55
N VAL A 354 11.18 12.66 -3.44
CA VAL A 354 12.44 13.12 -2.86
C VAL A 354 13.37 11.94 -2.52
N TYR A 355 12.82 10.88 -1.93
CA TYR A 355 13.61 9.69 -1.60
C TYR A 355 14.03 8.90 -2.85
N GLY A 356 13.25 8.93 -3.93
CA GLY A 356 13.66 8.37 -5.23
C GLY A 356 14.94 9.01 -5.74
N GLU A 357 14.98 10.35 -5.79
CA GLU A 357 16.19 11.11 -6.17
C GLU A 357 17.33 10.89 -5.18
N PHE A 358 17.02 10.86 -3.89
CA PHE A 358 18.01 10.66 -2.83
C PHE A 358 18.69 9.28 -2.92
N TYR A 359 17.93 8.22 -3.19
CA TYR A 359 18.50 6.87 -3.36
C TYR A 359 19.36 6.77 -4.60
N HIS A 360 18.99 7.49 -5.67
CA HIS A 360 19.66 7.48 -6.97
C HIS A 360 20.71 8.61 -7.13
N ALA A 361 21.08 9.27 -6.05
CA ALA A 361 22.05 10.36 -6.08
C ALA A 361 23.40 9.98 -6.70
N THR A 362 24.02 10.92 -7.40
CA THR A 362 25.27 10.75 -8.15
C THR A 362 26.34 11.75 -7.70
N GLY A 363 27.63 11.48 -7.98
CA GLY A 363 28.73 12.37 -7.72
C GLY A 363 28.76 12.88 -6.27
N VAL A 364 28.99 14.17 -6.07
CA VAL A 364 29.07 14.82 -4.74
C VAL A 364 27.79 14.61 -3.93
N ALA A 365 26.61 14.59 -4.56
CA ALA A 365 25.35 14.36 -3.85
C ALA A 365 25.29 12.94 -3.23
N LYS A 366 25.85 11.92 -3.93
CA LYS A 366 26.01 10.56 -3.38
C LYS A 366 26.95 10.56 -2.17
N GLU A 367 28.10 11.22 -2.27
CA GLU A 367 29.07 11.29 -1.19
C GLU A 367 28.46 11.96 0.06
N LEU A 368 27.79 13.10 -0.13
CA LEU A 368 27.09 13.81 0.95
C LEU A 368 25.99 12.95 1.57
N ARG A 369 25.18 12.26 0.76
CA ARG A 369 24.16 11.33 1.25
C ARG A 369 24.77 10.24 2.14
N ASN A 370 25.84 9.60 1.67
CA ASN A 370 26.49 8.52 2.41
C ASN A 370 27.09 9.05 3.73
N MET A 371 27.73 10.20 3.69
CA MET A 371 28.28 10.87 4.89
C MET A 371 27.16 11.21 5.90
N MET A 372 26.06 11.82 5.44
CA MET A 372 24.94 12.22 6.30
C MET A 372 24.24 11.00 6.92
N LEU A 373 24.05 9.91 6.17
CA LEU A 373 23.41 8.71 6.68
C LEU A 373 24.34 7.91 7.59
N GLY A 374 25.62 7.78 7.23
CA GLY A 374 26.61 7.03 8.02
C GLY A 374 26.95 7.69 9.36
N SER A 375 26.75 9.00 9.50
CA SER A 375 26.96 9.72 10.75
C SER A 375 25.76 9.69 11.73
N ARG A 376 24.59 9.21 11.28
CA ARG A 376 23.38 9.16 12.12
C ARG A 376 23.45 8.02 13.12
N THR A 377 23.02 8.30 14.34
CA THR A 377 22.71 7.25 15.31
C THR A 377 21.39 6.54 14.92
N ALA A 378 21.18 5.34 15.43
CA ALA A 378 19.92 4.63 15.24
C ALA A 378 18.72 5.45 15.79
N ASP A 379 18.91 6.20 16.85
CA ASP A 379 17.88 7.04 17.47
C ASP A 379 17.52 8.24 16.58
N ASP A 380 18.51 8.91 15.98
CA ASP A 380 18.27 9.98 14.99
C ASP A 380 17.54 9.46 13.75
N ALA A 381 17.91 8.26 13.28
CA ALA A 381 17.26 7.63 12.15
C ALA A 381 15.79 7.31 12.45
N MET A 382 15.49 6.75 13.62
CA MET A 382 14.12 6.48 14.07
C MET A 382 13.32 7.80 14.26
N ALA A 383 13.94 8.86 14.84
CA ALA A 383 13.30 10.18 14.98
C ALA A 383 12.89 10.74 13.61
N GLY A 384 13.73 10.56 12.60
CA GLY A 384 13.45 10.97 11.22
C GLY A 384 12.25 10.24 10.57
N MET A 385 11.81 9.11 11.15
CA MET A 385 10.68 8.31 10.64
C MET A 385 9.36 8.53 11.39
N GLU A 386 9.35 9.28 12.50
CA GLU A 386 8.15 9.52 13.30
C GLU A 386 7.00 10.09 12.48
N TRP A 387 7.26 11.08 11.64
CA TRP A 387 6.25 11.69 10.78
C TRP A 387 5.52 10.69 9.87
N LEU A 388 6.18 9.56 9.55
CA LEU A 388 5.67 8.51 8.67
C LEU A 388 4.95 7.41 9.45
N TYR A 389 5.54 6.97 10.57
CA TYR A 389 5.06 5.81 11.32
C TYR A 389 4.15 6.18 12.50
N ASP A 390 4.21 7.41 13.00
CA ASP A 390 3.24 7.87 13.97
C ASP A 390 1.88 8.09 13.32
N VAL A 391 0.90 7.44 13.89
CA VAL A 391 -0.50 7.55 13.44
C VAL A 391 -1.18 8.70 14.18
N PRO A 392 -2.02 9.52 13.51
CA PRO A 392 -2.85 10.50 14.19
C PRO A 392 -3.61 9.90 15.37
N LYS A 393 -3.63 10.60 16.50
CA LYS A 393 -4.22 10.09 17.75
C LYS A 393 -5.68 9.65 17.58
N GLU A 394 -6.40 10.30 16.68
CA GLU A 394 -7.79 10.00 16.37
C GLU A 394 -7.96 8.59 15.79
N LEU A 395 -6.95 8.11 15.03
CA LEU A 395 -6.94 6.77 14.45
C LEU A 395 -6.43 5.69 15.42
N MET A 396 -5.84 6.08 16.56
CA MET A 396 -5.43 5.15 17.63
C MET A 396 -6.56 4.84 18.62
N GLN A 397 -7.66 5.60 18.61
CA GLN A 397 -8.75 5.39 19.53
C GLN A 397 -9.57 4.17 19.12
N GLU A 398 -9.80 3.25 20.05
CA GLU A 398 -10.72 2.12 19.84
C GLU A 398 -12.14 2.63 19.52
N ILE A 399 -12.82 1.96 18.59
CA ILE A 399 -14.29 2.10 18.47
C ILE A 399 -14.85 1.80 19.87
N SER A 400 -15.59 2.76 20.41
CA SER A 400 -16.10 2.72 21.80
C SER A 400 -16.65 1.33 22.15
N PRO A 401 -16.40 0.82 23.38
CA PRO A 401 -16.96 -0.46 23.83
C PRO A 401 -18.50 -0.55 23.72
N ARG A 402 -19.20 0.58 23.67
CA ARG A 402 -20.65 0.64 23.39
C ARG A 402 -21.00 0.07 22.01
N ALA A 403 -20.24 0.41 20.97
CA ALA A 403 -20.47 -0.10 19.62
C ALA A 403 -20.20 -1.62 19.53
N ARG A 404 -19.19 -2.13 20.26
CA ARG A 404 -18.93 -3.59 20.34
C ARG A 404 -20.04 -4.36 21.05
N GLY A 405 -20.63 -3.81 22.11
CA GLY A 405 -21.70 -4.44 22.87
C GLY A 405 -23.04 -4.49 22.13
N GLU A 406 -23.34 -3.51 21.29
CA GLU A 406 -24.54 -3.48 20.45
C GLU A 406 -24.44 -4.43 19.27
N ILE A 407 -23.28 -4.49 18.59
CA ILE A 407 -23.01 -5.42 17.48
C ILE A 407 -23.07 -6.89 17.95
N ALA A 408 -22.54 -7.20 19.14
CA ALA A 408 -22.58 -8.56 19.71
C ALA A 408 -23.99 -9.00 20.10
N ARG A 409 -24.88 -8.08 20.45
CA ARG A 409 -26.29 -8.38 20.77
C ARG A 409 -27.16 -8.57 19.54
N GLU A 410 -26.90 -7.82 18.45
CA GLU A 410 -27.62 -7.96 17.18
C GLU A 410 -27.19 -9.24 16.40
N ALA A 411 -25.96 -9.69 16.55
CA ALA A 411 -25.48 -10.95 15.96
C ALA A 411 -25.96 -12.20 16.71
N SER A 412 -26.56 -12.02 17.91
CA SER A 412 -27.07 -13.12 18.77
C SER A 412 -28.59 -13.18 18.82
N ALA A 413 -29.28 -12.28 18.11
CA ALA A 413 -30.74 -12.24 17.96
C ALA A 413 -31.14 -12.59 16.49
#